data_70dc1a6d09ca2b8f162890dd4fc82b9d
#
_entry.id   70dc1a6d09ca2b8f162890dd4fc82b9d
#
_cell.length_a   1.000
_cell.length_b   1.000
_cell.length_c   1.000
_cell.angle_alpha   90.00
_cell.angle_beta   90.00
_cell.angle_gamma   90.00
#
_symmetry.space_group_name_H-M   'P 1'
#
loop_
_entity.id
_entity.type
_entity.pdbx_description
1 polymer ?
#
loop_
_entity_poly.entity_id
_entity_poly.type
_entity_poly.pdbx_seq_one_letter_code
_entity_poly.pdbx_strand_id
1 'polypeptide(L)'
;MCIRDSHECGRVGRDGKLDWITSVMGTRLTKAFQTSELDAPGAWARMSGIFFTNGRQHVDLDTQQNHNAPDTTSDLLYKGALKDHSRTVWQGMIKALPDSQRIDGFQANRNLMLDKTARADSIPGLEIQADDVRCTHASTVGKLDEEEVFYLMSRGIPRAEAIRMVIQGFFDPVMQRIPFEGVRTRIFDRILEKVG
;
A
#
# COMPACT_ATOMS: atom_id res chain seq x y z
N MET A 1 20.28 -1.52 -16.58
CA MET A 1 19.47 -0.92 -15.47
C MET A 1 18.04 -1.37 -15.70
N CYS A 2 17.38 -1.97 -14.69
CA CYS A 2 16.01 -2.43 -14.82
C CYS A 2 15.07 -1.30 -14.33
N ILE A 3 14.26 -0.78 -15.25
CA ILE A 3 13.28 0.30 -14.99
C ILE A 3 11.91 -0.26 -15.35
N ARG A 4 10.92 0.04 -14.52
CA ARG A 4 9.50 -0.19 -14.81
C ARG A 4 8.74 1.10 -14.59
N ASP A 5 7.94 1.50 -15.56
CA ASP A 5 6.88 2.46 -15.37
C ASP A 5 5.53 1.87 -15.81
N SER A 6 4.46 2.34 -15.22
CA SER A 6 3.11 1.93 -15.58
C SER A 6 2.10 3.04 -15.30
N HIS A 7 1.09 3.12 -16.17
CA HIS A 7 -0.12 3.87 -15.95
C HIS A 7 -1.29 2.91 -16.04
N GLU A 8 -2.03 2.80 -14.96
CA GLU A 8 -3.12 1.85 -14.81
C GLU A 8 -4.36 2.61 -14.34
N CYS A 9 -5.49 2.40 -15.02
CA CYS A 9 -6.76 3.04 -14.69
C CYS A 9 -7.87 2.01 -14.65
N GLY A 10 -8.58 1.92 -13.53
CA GLY A 10 -9.77 1.10 -13.36
C GLY A 10 -11.02 1.97 -13.28
N ARG A 11 -11.99 1.76 -14.17
CA ARG A 11 -13.27 2.47 -14.16
C ARG A 11 -14.37 1.59 -13.62
N VAL A 12 -15.13 2.10 -12.65
CA VAL A 12 -16.16 1.35 -11.93
C VAL A 12 -17.52 2.00 -12.17
N GLY A 13 -18.38 1.26 -12.84
CA GLY A 13 -19.76 1.66 -13.12
C GLY A 13 -20.69 1.41 -11.93
N ARG A 14 -22.00 1.60 -12.16
CA ARG A 14 -23.06 1.46 -11.15
C ARG A 14 -22.98 0.10 -10.45
N ASP A 15 -22.95 0.13 -9.11
CA ASP A 15 -22.90 -1.06 -8.23
C ASP A 15 -21.71 -2.01 -8.54
N GLY A 16 -20.76 -1.55 -9.37
CA GLY A 16 -19.58 -2.31 -9.74
C GLY A 16 -18.56 -2.36 -8.60
N LYS A 17 -17.70 -3.38 -8.66
CA LYS A 17 -16.61 -3.57 -7.68
C LYS A 17 -15.28 -3.81 -8.36
N LEU A 18 -14.28 -3.06 -7.92
CA LEU A 18 -12.87 -3.24 -8.31
C LEU A 18 -12.06 -3.62 -7.06
N ASP A 19 -11.44 -4.78 -7.10
CA ASP A 19 -10.48 -5.20 -6.07
C ASP A 19 -9.09 -5.31 -6.72
N TRP A 20 -8.23 -4.36 -6.45
CA TRP A 20 -6.95 -4.19 -7.10
C TRP A 20 -5.81 -4.53 -6.16
N ILE A 21 -4.96 -5.47 -6.57
CA ILE A 21 -3.81 -5.91 -5.78
C ILE A 21 -2.53 -5.60 -6.54
N THR A 22 -1.66 -4.83 -5.92
CA THR A 22 -0.35 -4.44 -6.47
C THR A 22 0.76 -5.01 -5.62
N SER A 23 1.74 -5.66 -6.25
CA SER A 23 2.95 -6.13 -5.59
C SER A 23 4.20 -5.63 -6.32
N VAL A 24 5.08 -4.90 -5.60
CA VAL A 24 6.33 -4.37 -6.15
C VAL A 24 7.51 -4.92 -5.36
N MET A 25 8.20 -5.91 -5.94
CA MET A 25 9.32 -6.63 -5.28
C MET A 25 10.63 -6.56 -6.06
N GLY A 26 10.59 -6.05 -7.29
CA GLY A 26 11.71 -6.07 -8.21
C GLY A 26 12.16 -4.69 -8.67
N THR A 27 12.96 -4.66 -9.73
CA THR A 27 13.48 -3.49 -10.44
C THR A 27 14.34 -2.56 -9.61
N ARG A 28 15.22 -1.78 -10.25
CA ARG A 28 16.03 -0.74 -9.59
C ARG A 28 15.24 0.56 -9.45
N LEU A 29 14.43 0.87 -10.45
CA LEU A 29 13.55 2.03 -10.48
C LEU A 29 12.15 1.59 -10.90
N THR A 30 11.16 1.92 -10.10
CA THR A 30 9.74 1.75 -10.44
C THR A 30 9.05 3.10 -10.32
N LYS A 31 8.25 3.47 -11.32
CA LYS A 31 7.26 4.53 -11.24
C LYS A 31 5.91 3.95 -11.68
N ALA A 32 4.90 4.06 -10.84
CA ALA A 32 3.56 3.57 -11.15
C ALA A 32 2.51 4.62 -10.81
N PHE A 33 1.58 4.83 -11.74
CA PHE A 33 0.39 5.63 -11.56
C PHE A 33 -0.82 4.71 -11.60
N GLN A 34 -1.62 4.74 -10.55
CA GLN A 34 -2.79 3.87 -10.42
C GLN A 34 -4.00 4.71 -10.04
N THR A 35 -4.99 4.73 -10.91
CA THR A 35 -6.21 5.53 -10.72
C THR A 35 -7.44 4.63 -10.70
N SER A 36 -8.27 4.77 -9.68
CA SER A 36 -9.63 4.23 -9.64
C SER A 36 -10.64 5.33 -9.91
N GLU A 37 -11.45 5.16 -10.94
CA GLU A 37 -12.55 6.06 -11.31
C GLU A 37 -13.87 5.46 -10.88
N LEU A 38 -14.54 6.07 -9.90
CA LEU A 38 -15.83 5.65 -9.37
C LEU A 38 -16.91 6.49 -10.06
N ASP A 39 -17.34 6.03 -11.25
CA ASP A 39 -18.09 6.84 -12.21
C ASP A 39 -19.61 6.83 -12.02
N ALA A 40 -20.13 5.99 -11.13
CA ALA A 40 -21.57 5.88 -10.93
C ALA A 40 -21.92 5.51 -9.48
N PRO A 41 -23.18 5.78 -9.04
CA PRO A 41 -23.63 5.44 -7.70
C PRO A 41 -23.46 3.95 -7.37
N GLY A 42 -23.06 3.66 -6.13
CA GLY A 42 -22.79 2.30 -5.64
C GLY A 42 -21.45 1.72 -6.10
N ALA A 43 -20.64 2.47 -6.87
CA ALA A 43 -19.31 2.01 -7.27
C ALA A 43 -18.40 1.85 -6.05
N TRP A 44 -17.65 0.75 -6.03
CA TRP A 44 -16.74 0.41 -4.94
C TRP A 44 -15.36 0.02 -5.48
N ALA A 45 -14.32 0.56 -4.88
CA ALA A 45 -12.94 0.20 -5.22
C ALA A 45 -12.13 -0.10 -3.96
N ARG A 46 -11.35 -1.19 -4.01
CA ARG A 46 -10.32 -1.49 -3.02
C ARG A 46 -8.97 -1.61 -3.71
N MET A 47 -8.01 -0.83 -3.23
CA MET A 47 -6.63 -0.85 -3.73
C MET A 47 -5.70 -1.34 -2.63
N SER A 48 -5.06 -2.47 -2.84
CA SER A 48 -4.17 -3.10 -1.86
C SER A 48 -2.77 -3.23 -2.42
N GLY A 49 -1.79 -2.65 -1.75
CA GLY A 49 -0.41 -2.62 -2.22
C GLY A 49 0.58 -3.22 -1.23
N ILE A 50 1.51 -4.02 -1.74
CA ILE A 50 2.67 -4.53 -1.00
C ILE A 50 3.93 -4.20 -1.77
N PHE A 51 4.90 -3.58 -1.12
CA PHE A 51 6.22 -3.39 -1.70
C PHE A 51 7.31 -3.67 -0.67
N PHE A 52 8.41 -4.26 -1.14
CA PHE A 52 9.61 -4.47 -0.35
C PHE A 52 10.83 -4.04 -1.16
N THR A 53 11.57 -3.07 -0.63
CA THR A 53 12.75 -2.51 -1.29
C THR A 53 14.02 -2.80 -0.51
N ASN A 54 15.11 -3.08 -1.23
CA ASN A 54 16.44 -3.30 -0.65
C ASN A 54 17.54 -2.77 -1.58
N GLY A 55 18.79 -2.81 -1.12
CA GLY A 55 19.93 -2.29 -1.87
C GLY A 55 19.78 -0.79 -2.15
N ARG A 56 19.73 -0.42 -3.40
CA ARG A 56 19.53 0.96 -3.88
C ARG A 56 18.28 1.07 -4.78
N GLN A 57 17.27 0.28 -4.50
CA GLN A 57 15.99 0.37 -5.22
C GLN A 57 15.28 1.66 -4.91
N HIS A 58 14.64 2.23 -5.92
CA HIS A 58 13.74 3.37 -5.80
C HIS A 58 12.37 2.98 -6.34
N VAL A 59 11.35 3.11 -5.50
CA VAL A 59 9.96 2.85 -5.86
C VAL A 59 9.15 4.11 -5.61
N ASP A 60 8.45 4.56 -6.62
CA ASP A 60 7.61 5.75 -6.61
C ASP A 60 6.21 5.35 -7.10
N LEU A 61 5.22 5.50 -6.23
CA LEU A 61 3.84 5.06 -6.44
C LEU A 61 2.91 6.25 -6.26
N ASP A 62 2.18 6.60 -7.31
CA ASP A 62 1.07 7.53 -7.28
C ASP A 62 -0.25 6.77 -7.34
N THR A 63 -1.11 7.00 -6.38
CA THR A 63 -2.43 6.39 -6.30
C THR A 63 -3.51 7.45 -6.25
N GLN A 64 -4.55 7.30 -7.04
CA GLN A 64 -5.66 8.24 -7.08
C GLN A 64 -7.00 7.52 -7.00
N GLN A 65 -7.87 8.01 -6.13
CA GLN A 65 -9.22 7.50 -5.91
C GLN A 65 -10.19 8.63 -6.24
N ASN A 66 -10.76 8.60 -7.46
CA ASN A 66 -11.67 9.62 -7.96
C ASN A 66 -13.12 9.21 -7.73
N HIS A 67 -13.79 9.94 -6.88
CA HIS A 67 -15.23 9.81 -6.65
C HIS A 67 -15.97 10.80 -7.57
N ASN A 68 -16.43 10.28 -8.70
CA ASN A 68 -17.10 11.07 -9.75
C ASN A 68 -18.62 11.04 -9.62
N ALA A 69 -19.16 10.26 -8.69
CA ALA A 69 -20.58 10.08 -8.46
C ALA A 69 -20.89 9.96 -6.96
N PRO A 70 -22.15 10.20 -6.54
CA PRO A 70 -22.56 10.02 -5.15
C PRO A 70 -22.61 8.53 -4.75
N ASP A 71 -22.68 8.28 -3.44
CA ASP A 71 -22.81 6.94 -2.85
C ASP A 71 -21.71 5.96 -3.27
N THR A 72 -20.46 6.45 -3.38
CA THR A 72 -19.32 5.63 -3.79
C THR A 72 -18.36 5.39 -2.63
N THR A 73 -17.65 4.26 -2.66
CA THR A 73 -16.73 3.86 -1.59
C THR A 73 -15.37 3.49 -2.14
N SER A 74 -14.30 3.97 -1.48
CA SER A 74 -12.94 3.55 -1.78
C SER A 74 -12.14 3.22 -0.52
N ASP A 75 -11.34 2.15 -0.57
CA ASP A 75 -10.45 1.70 0.50
C ASP A 75 -9.06 1.38 -0.06
N LEU A 76 -8.06 2.19 0.28
CA LEU A 76 -6.69 1.97 -0.12
C LEU A 76 -5.82 1.62 1.09
N LEU A 77 -5.09 0.52 1.01
CA LEU A 77 -4.06 0.15 1.98
C LEU A 77 -2.78 -0.27 1.28
N TYR A 78 -1.74 0.53 1.41
CA TYR A 78 -0.40 0.24 0.92
C TYR A 78 0.56 0.04 2.09
N LYS A 79 1.29 -1.08 2.09
CA LYS A 79 2.32 -1.38 3.07
C LYS A 79 3.66 -1.65 2.40
N GLY A 80 4.71 -1.03 2.93
CA GLY A 80 6.07 -1.18 2.44
C GLY A 80 7.05 -1.55 3.52
N ALA A 81 8.04 -2.39 3.21
CA ALA A 81 9.22 -2.58 4.04
C ALA A 81 10.48 -2.15 3.27
N LEU A 82 11.38 -1.48 3.97
CA LEU A 82 12.56 -0.87 3.35
C LEU A 82 13.83 -1.28 4.09
N LYS A 83 14.80 -1.77 3.32
CA LYS A 83 16.11 -2.23 3.81
C LYS A 83 17.24 -1.52 3.06
N ASP A 84 18.44 -1.50 3.65
CA ASP A 84 19.66 -0.95 3.10
C ASP A 84 19.55 0.58 2.80
N HIS A 85 19.92 1.00 1.59
CA HIS A 85 19.85 2.38 1.10
C HIS A 85 18.69 2.60 0.12
N SER A 86 17.63 1.79 0.23
CA SER A 86 16.48 1.90 -0.65
C SER A 86 15.62 3.11 -0.32
N ARG A 87 14.87 3.57 -1.31
CA ARG A 87 13.97 4.71 -1.17
C ARG A 87 12.61 4.40 -1.75
N THR A 88 11.56 4.84 -1.05
CA THR A 88 10.20 4.83 -1.59
C THR A 88 9.56 6.20 -1.46
N VAL A 89 8.74 6.54 -2.45
CA VAL A 89 7.82 7.67 -2.42
C VAL A 89 6.44 7.12 -2.70
N TRP A 90 5.48 7.44 -1.84
CA TRP A 90 4.08 7.18 -2.12
C TRP A 90 3.31 8.49 -2.04
N GLN A 91 2.55 8.77 -3.10
CA GLN A 91 1.60 9.86 -3.15
C GLN A 91 0.21 9.28 -3.31
N GLY A 92 -0.71 9.67 -2.44
CA GLY A 92 -2.09 9.23 -2.48
C GLY A 92 -3.02 10.43 -2.58
N MET A 93 -4.03 10.38 -3.45
CA MET A 93 -5.04 11.41 -3.58
C MET A 93 -6.43 10.77 -3.54
N ILE A 94 -7.30 11.29 -2.67
CA ILE A 94 -8.74 11.08 -2.77
C ILE A 94 -9.33 12.38 -3.33
N LYS A 95 -10.04 12.27 -4.44
CA LYS A 95 -10.72 13.39 -5.07
C LYS A 95 -12.23 13.16 -5.09
N ALA A 96 -12.98 14.12 -4.55
CA ALA A 96 -14.44 14.16 -4.60
C ALA A 96 -14.91 15.36 -5.42
N LEU A 97 -15.67 15.11 -6.48
CA LEU A 97 -16.28 16.15 -7.31
C LEU A 97 -17.49 16.80 -6.58
N PRO A 98 -17.98 17.98 -7.00
CA PRO A 98 -19.07 18.67 -6.32
C PRO A 98 -20.34 17.85 -6.11
N ASP A 99 -20.68 17.01 -7.08
CA ASP A 99 -21.88 16.17 -7.04
C ASP A 99 -21.68 14.81 -6.35
N SER A 100 -20.47 14.53 -5.85
CA SER A 100 -20.11 13.26 -5.22
C SER A 100 -20.46 13.25 -3.72
N GLN A 101 -21.74 13.36 -3.42
CA GLN A 101 -22.22 13.37 -2.04
C GLN A 101 -22.29 11.94 -1.45
N ARG A 102 -22.22 11.80 -0.13
CA ARG A 102 -22.31 10.56 0.64
C ARG A 102 -21.25 9.52 0.23
N ILE A 103 -20.06 9.99 -0.08
CA ILE A 103 -18.93 9.10 -0.36
C ILE A 103 -18.25 8.66 0.95
N ASP A 104 -17.61 7.48 0.89
CA ASP A 104 -16.75 6.97 1.95
C ASP A 104 -15.37 6.63 1.35
N GLY A 105 -14.38 7.48 1.61
CA GLY A 105 -13.03 7.36 1.06
C GLY A 105 -12.00 7.16 2.16
N PHE A 106 -11.23 6.08 2.08
CA PHE A 106 -10.13 5.81 2.99
C PHE A 106 -8.84 5.54 2.22
N GLN A 107 -7.72 6.11 2.70
CA GLN A 107 -6.39 5.73 2.23
C GLN A 107 -5.40 5.61 3.39
N ALA A 108 -4.57 4.59 3.35
CA ALA A 108 -3.47 4.42 4.30
C ALA A 108 -2.19 3.94 3.61
N ASN A 109 -1.07 4.58 3.94
CA ASN A 109 0.26 4.08 3.60
C ASN A 109 1.06 3.86 4.88
N ARG A 110 1.60 2.65 5.05
CA ARG A 110 2.40 2.28 6.20
C ARG A 110 3.74 1.72 5.75
N ASN A 111 4.82 2.28 6.27
CA ASN A 111 6.18 1.89 5.91
C ASN A 111 6.94 1.40 7.15
N LEU A 112 7.58 0.23 7.03
CA LEU A 112 8.45 -0.36 8.04
C LEU A 112 9.91 -0.20 7.60
N MET A 113 10.66 0.59 8.35
CA MET A 113 12.08 0.82 8.11
C MET A 113 12.89 -0.24 8.83
N LEU A 114 13.56 -1.10 8.09
CA LEU A 114 14.45 -2.14 8.63
C LEU A 114 15.87 -1.62 8.87
N ASP A 115 16.28 -0.62 8.08
CA ASP A 115 17.58 0.04 8.23
C ASP A 115 17.43 1.57 8.36
N LYS A 116 18.35 2.18 9.11
CA LYS A 116 18.38 3.64 9.31
C LYS A 116 18.74 4.41 8.05
N THR A 117 19.33 3.75 7.07
CA THR A 117 19.78 4.32 5.79
C THR A 117 18.71 4.28 4.71
N ALA A 118 17.65 3.50 4.92
CA ALA A 118 16.49 3.50 4.03
C ALA A 118 15.63 4.76 4.24
N ARG A 119 14.85 5.15 3.23
CA ARG A 119 14.00 6.33 3.28
C ARG A 119 12.63 6.08 2.67
N ALA A 120 11.57 6.44 3.38
CA ALA A 120 10.19 6.43 2.92
C ALA A 120 9.59 7.83 3.03
N ASP A 121 9.12 8.35 1.91
CA ASP A 121 8.35 9.59 1.83
C ASP A 121 6.89 9.21 1.54
N SER A 122 5.95 9.68 2.36
CA SER A 122 4.50 9.37 2.22
C SER A 122 3.72 10.66 2.22
N ILE A 123 2.99 10.92 1.13
CA ILE A 123 2.34 12.20 0.84
C ILE A 123 0.84 11.95 0.55
N PRO A 124 0.01 11.77 1.59
CA PRO A 124 -1.43 11.66 1.41
C PRO A 124 -2.06 13.04 1.15
N GLY A 125 -3.02 13.09 0.24
CA GLY A 125 -3.77 14.29 -0.12
C GLY A 125 -5.27 14.04 -0.20
N LEU A 126 -6.05 15.08 0.02
CA LEU A 126 -7.51 15.12 -0.16
C LEU A 126 -7.87 16.36 -0.97
N GLU A 127 -8.63 16.16 -2.04
CA GLU A 127 -9.26 17.25 -2.82
C GLU A 127 -10.78 17.05 -2.76
N ILE A 128 -11.41 17.75 -1.83
CA ILE A 128 -12.84 17.57 -1.54
C ILE A 128 -13.62 18.79 -2.00
N GLN A 129 -14.52 18.58 -2.96
CA GLN A 129 -15.39 19.62 -3.52
C GLN A 129 -16.88 19.39 -3.19
N ALA A 130 -17.19 18.38 -2.36
CA ALA A 130 -18.52 18.03 -1.88
C ALA A 130 -18.62 18.20 -0.36
N ASP A 131 -19.83 18.41 0.16
CA ASP A 131 -20.06 18.74 1.57
C ASP A 131 -20.36 17.52 2.43
N ASP A 132 -21.20 16.61 1.95
CA ASP A 132 -21.62 15.40 2.68
C ASP A 132 -20.71 14.23 2.32
N VAL A 133 -19.51 14.20 2.92
CA VAL A 133 -18.51 13.18 2.63
C VAL A 133 -17.83 12.65 3.89
N ARG A 134 -17.37 11.42 3.81
CA ARG A 134 -16.49 10.81 4.81
C ARG A 134 -15.18 10.43 4.14
N CYS A 135 -14.16 11.27 4.29
CA CYS A 135 -12.85 11.04 3.71
C CYS A 135 -11.77 11.10 4.80
N THR A 136 -10.97 10.05 4.89
CA THR A 136 -9.88 9.98 5.87
C THR A 136 -8.61 9.43 5.24
N HIS A 137 -7.47 9.89 5.77
CA HIS A 137 -6.18 9.32 5.38
C HIS A 137 -5.31 9.03 6.61
N ALA A 138 -4.38 8.09 6.45
CA ALA A 138 -3.37 7.76 7.43
C ALA A 138 -2.01 7.51 6.76
N SER A 139 -0.95 7.99 7.39
CA SER A 139 0.41 7.72 6.95
C SER A 139 1.28 7.42 8.18
N THR A 140 2.06 6.35 8.08
CA THR A 140 3.04 6.00 9.13
C THR A 140 4.35 5.53 8.52
N VAL A 141 5.44 6.02 9.10
CA VAL A 141 6.79 5.52 8.84
C VAL A 141 7.38 5.13 10.19
N GLY A 142 7.42 3.82 10.45
CA GLY A 142 7.92 3.24 11.69
C GLY A 142 9.23 2.49 11.47
N LYS A 143 9.96 2.27 12.55
CA LYS A 143 11.12 1.36 12.57
C LYS A 143 10.67 0.00 13.06
N LEU A 144 11.52 -1.01 12.83
CA LEU A 144 11.35 -2.31 13.46
C LEU A 144 11.34 -2.13 14.98
N ASP A 145 10.35 -2.70 15.64
CA ASP A 145 10.23 -2.66 17.08
C ASP A 145 11.17 -3.70 17.70
N GLU A 146 12.26 -3.22 18.30
CA GLU A 146 13.24 -4.07 18.94
C GLU A 146 12.69 -4.75 20.22
N GLU A 147 11.66 -4.22 20.85
CA GLU A 147 11.01 -4.84 22.00
C GLU A 147 10.21 -6.07 21.56
N GLU A 148 9.48 -5.99 20.44
CA GLU A 148 8.81 -7.15 19.84
C GLU A 148 9.81 -8.24 19.46
N VAL A 149 10.92 -7.86 18.82
CA VAL A 149 12.00 -8.80 18.47
C VAL A 149 12.61 -9.43 19.73
N PHE A 150 12.90 -8.63 20.76
CA PHE A 150 13.45 -9.11 22.02
C PHE A 150 12.48 -10.07 22.73
N TYR A 151 11.19 -9.77 22.73
CA TYR A 151 10.16 -10.64 23.31
C TYR A 151 10.16 -12.02 22.65
N LEU A 152 10.21 -12.07 21.32
CA LEU A 152 10.28 -13.34 20.57
C LEU A 152 11.58 -14.10 20.88
N MET A 153 12.71 -13.39 20.95
CA MET A 153 13.99 -13.99 21.34
C MET A 153 13.97 -14.57 22.77
N SER A 154 13.30 -13.91 23.70
CA SER A 154 13.14 -14.40 25.07
C SER A 154 12.34 -15.71 25.17
N ARG A 155 11.57 -16.03 24.11
CA ARG A 155 10.84 -17.29 23.93
C ARG A 155 11.63 -18.34 23.17
N GLY A 156 12.92 -18.12 22.92
CA GLY A 156 13.83 -19.06 22.24
C GLY A 156 13.84 -18.97 20.72
N ILE A 157 13.19 -17.95 20.13
CA ILE A 157 13.21 -17.74 18.67
C ILE A 157 14.49 -17.02 18.28
N PRO A 158 15.29 -17.55 17.32
CA PRO A 158 16.47 -16.85 16.83
C PRO A 158 16.12 -15.47 16.26
N ARG A 159 17.02 -14.48 16.45
CA ARG A 159 16.77 -13.09 16.03
C ARG A 159 16.31 -12.96 14.57
N ALA A 160 16.95 -13.69 13.65
CA ALA A 160 16.57 -13.64 12.23
C ALA A 160 15.13 -14.09 12.00
N GLU A 161 14.71 -15.14 12.70
CA GLU A 161 13.35 -15.66 12.63
C GLU A 161 12.34 -14.70 13.29
N ALA A 162 12.70 -14.11 14.42
CA ALA A 162 11.88 -13.11 15.10
C ALA A 162 11.60 -11.90 14.17
N ILE A 163 12.62 -11.40 13.47
CA ILE A 163 12.47 -10.31 12.49
C ILE A 163 11.53 -10.73 11.35
N ARG A 164 11.66 -11.95 10.82
CA ARG A 164 10.77 -12.49 9.79
C ARG A 164 9.32 -12.51 10.26
N MET A 165 9.08 -12.97 11.49
CA MET A 165 7.73 -13.01 12.07
C MET A 165 7.11 -11.62 12.22
N VAL A 166 7.87 -10.63 12.69
CA VAL A 166 7.40 -9.24 12.79
C VAL A 166 7.04 -8.67 11.41
N ILE A 167 7.90 -8.90 10.41
CA ILE A 167 7.64 -8.45 9.03
C ILE A 167 6.40 -9.15 8.44
N GLN A 168 6.24 -10.43 8.70
CA GLN A 168 5.05 -11.18 8.29
C GLN A 168 3.78 -10.57 8.90
N GLY A 169 3.76 -10.38 10.21
CA GLY A 169 2.64 -9.73 10.91
C GLY A 169 2.35 -8.33 10.40
N PHE A 170 3.40 -7.57 10.04
CA PHE A 170 3.23 -6.25 9.43
C PHE A 170 2.48 -6.32 8.09
N PHE A 171 2.78 -7.27 7.22
CA PHE A 171 2.11 -7.40 5.92
C PHE A 171 0.76 -8.12 5.96
N ASP A 172 0.48 -8.88 7.02
CA ASP A 172 -0.71 -9.75 7.13
C ASP A 172 -2.04 -9.04 6.77
N PRO A 173 -2.34 -7.80 7.23
CA PRO A 173 -3.59 -7.13 6.87
C PRO A 173 -3.81 -6.93 5.36
N VAL A 174 -2.73 -6.79 4.57
CA VAL A 174 -2.84 -6.73 3.10
C VAL A 174 -2.88 -8.12 2.50
N MET A 175 -2.09 -9.06 3.04
CA MET A 175 -2.08 -10.44 2.58
C MET A 175 -3.46 -11.11 2.69
N GLN A 176 -4.20 -10.82 3.75
CA GLN A 176 -5.58 -11.33 3.93
C GLN A 176 -6.58 -10.78 2.90
N ARG A 177 -6.29 -9.64 2.26
CA ARG A 177 -7.11 -9.09 1.17
C ARG A 177 -6.93 -9.83 -0.15
N ILE A 178 -5.89 -10.65 -0.31
CA ILE A 178 -5.60 -11.39 -1.54
C ILE A 178 -6.39 -12.70 -1.54
N PRO A 179 -7.34 -12.91 -2.46
CA PRO A 179 -8.21 -14.08 -2.42
C PRO A 179 -7.51 -15.37 -2.90
N PHE A 180 -6.40 -15.25 -3.63
CA PHE A 180 -5.72 -16.38 -4.26
C PHE A 180 -4.51 -16.84 -3.43
N GLU A 181 -4.58 -18.06 -2.89
CA GLU A 181 -3.53 -18.64 -2.04
C GLU A 181 -2.17 -18.70 -2.75
N GLY A 182 -2.12 -19.14 -3.99
CA GLY A 182 -0.87 -19.21 -4.76
C GLY A 182 -0.20 -17.85 -4.97
N VAL A 183 -0.99 -16.76 -5.05
CA VAL A 183 -0.47 -15.39 -5.12
C VAL A 183 0.10 -14.96 -3.77
N ARG A 184 -0.61 -15.25 -2.67
CA ARG A 184 -0.13 -14.96 -1.30
C ARG A 184 1.20 -15.66 -1.04
N THR A 185 1.28 -16.97 -1.30
CA THR A 185 2.50 -17.76 -1.12
C THR A 185 3.66 -17.16 -1.90
N ARG A 186 3.46 -16.83 -3.17
CA ARG A 186 4.51 -16.26 -4.01
C ARG A 186 5.00 -14.90 -3.54
N ILE A 187 4.10 -14.04 -3.08
CA ILE A 187 4.46 -12.74 -2.51
C ILE A 187 5.25 -12.95 -1.22
N PHE A 188 4.79 -13.84 -0.38
CA PHE A 188 5.43 -14.16 0.90
C PHE A 188 6.85 -14.71 0.72
N ASP A 189 7.04 -15.67 -0.19
CA ASP A 189 8.37 -16.20 -0.53
C ASP A 189 9.33 -15.08 -0.95
N ARG A 190 8.86 -14.16 -1.79
CA ARG A 190 9.66 -13.01 -2.23
C ARG A 190 9.99 -12.04 -1.09
N ILE A 191 9.11 -11.86 -0.13
CA ILE A 191 9.39 -11.08 1.08
C ILE A 191 10.49 -11.77 1.88
N LEU A 192 10.38 -13.06 2.13
CA LEU A 192 11.38 -13.85 2.88
C LEU A 192 12.76 -13.82 2.21
N GLU A 193 12.83 -13.98 0.89
CA GLU A 193 14.09 -13.86 0.14
C GLU A 193 14.79 -12.52 0.35
N LYS A 194 14.02 -11.43 0.51
CA LYS A 194 14.57 -10.09 0.71
C LYS A 194 14.95 -9.78 2.16
N VAL A 195 14.29 -10.41 3.10
CA VAL A 195 14.64 -10.29 4.53
C VAL A 195 16.00 -10.93 4.80
N GLY A 196 16.30 -12.05 4.18
CA GLY A 196 17.57 -12.81 4.33
C GLY A 196 17.46 -13.97 5.27
#